data_4397d43943f51438150fd54fe4e5911c
#
_entry.id   4397d43943f51438150fd54fe4e5911c
#
_cell.length_a   1.000
_cell.length_b   1.000
_cell.length_c   1.000
_cell.angle_alpha   90.00
_cell.angle_beta   90.00
_cell.angle_gamma   90.00
#
_symmetry.space_group_name_H-M   'P 1'
#
loop_
_entity.id
_entity.type
_entity.pdbx_description
1 polymer ?
#
loop_
_entity_poly.entity_id
_entity_poly.type
_entity_poly.pdbx_seq_one_letter_code
_entity_poly.pdbx_strand_id
1 'polypeptide(L)'
;MDLYCVMGNPVEHSRSPRIHARFAELCGQQMDYGRRLVPLGAFAEHIAAFRHEAAERGDTARGCNVTVPFKFDAAALAQHTSERATLAQAVNTLRFADDGGIHADNTDGIGLVNDIERNAAVPLQGKALLLIGAGGAAAGVLGPLLDAGASRVVVANRTVGKAVELVRRHAAVALRHGAALEAWALDEVPGSFDVVVNATASSLAGDAVPVNASVLRPGGLAVDMMYGPAAAGFMAWAEAHGATARDGLGMLVEQAAEAFEIWRGVRPPSAQVLAEIRAELAALAAAKRPAA
;
A
#
# COMPACT_ATOMS: atom_id res chain seq x y z
N MET A 1 0.49 -28.66 -1.14
CA MET A 1 0.13 -27.48 -0.32
C MET A 1 0.06 -26.26 -1.23
N ASP A 2 -0.78 -25.23 -0.91
CA ASP A 2 -0.82 -23.98 -1.66
C ASP A 2 0.31 -23.06 -1.20
N LEU A 3 1.17 -22.63 -2.13
CA LEU A 3 2.33 -21.79 -1.84
C LEU A 3 2.13 -20.37 -2.35
N TYR A 4 2.55 -19.43 -1.50
CA TYR A 4 2.57 -18.00 -1.78
C TYR A 4 3.89 -17.40 -1.32
N CYS A 5 4.22 -16.20 -1.80
CA CYS A 5 5.38 -15.49 -1.30
C CYS A 5 5.24 -13.97 -1.52
N VAL A 6 6.11 -13.21 -0.90
CA VAL A 6 6.40 -11.82 -1.32
C VAL A 6 7.72 -11.81 -2.09
N MET A 7 7.73 -11.16 -3.25
CA MET A 7 8.90 -10.95 -4.10
C MET A 7 9.31 -9.49 -4.09
N GLY A 8 10.60 -9.23 -3.87
CA GLY A 8 11.15 -7.87 -3.78
C GLY A 8 12.66 -7.83 -3.66
N ASN A 9 13.22 -6.61 -3.64
CA ASN A 9 14.64 -6.37 -3.38
C ASN A 9 14.86 -4.96 -2.79
N PRO A 10 15.10 -4.84 -1.47
CA PRO A 10 15.18 -5.91 -0.46
C PRO A 10 13.80 -6.46 -0.06
N VAL A 11 13.77 -7.64 0.57
CA VAL A 11 12.52 -8.31 1.01
C VAL A 11 12.61 -8.94 2.41
N GLU A 12 13.80 -8.97 3.00
CA GLU A 12 14.09 -9.67 4.25
C GLU A 12 13.26 -9.14 5.42
N HIS A 13 12.99 -7.85 5.43
CA HIS A 13 12.24 -7.16 6.50
C HIS A 13 10.73 -7.19 6.32
N SER A 14 10.22 -7.79 5.22
CA SER A 14 8.79 -7.88 4.96
C SER A 14 8.06 -8.63 6.08
N ARG A 15 6.96 -8.07 6.54
CA ARG A 15 6.07 -8.68 7.54
C ARG A 15 4.94 -9.51 6.92
N SER A 16 4.83 -9.50 5.59
CA SER A 16 3.77 -10.24 4.89
C SER A 16 3.71 -11.72 5.28
N PRO A 17 4.82 -12.46 5.44
CA PRO A 17 4.74 -13.86 5.88
C PRO A 17 4.06 -14.03 7.24
N ARG A 18 4.38 -13.18 8.21
CA ARG A 18 3.77 -13.22 9.55
C ARG A 18 2.28 -12.90 9.50
N ILE A 19 1.90 -11.91 8.68
CA ILE A 19 0.50 -11.46 8.50
C ILE A 19 -0.31 -12.59 7.84
N HIS A 20 0.15 -13.13 6.71
CA HIS A 20 -0.56 -14.16 5.96
C HIS A 20 -0.63 -15.49 6.71
N ALA A 21 0.42 -15.89 7.43
CA ALA A 21 0.37 -17.07 8.30
C ALA A 21 -0.72 -16.93 9.38
N ARG A 22 -0.84 -15.74 9.99
CA ARG A 22 -1.87 -15.48 10.99
C ARG A 22 -3.27 -15.45 10.39
N PHE A 23 -3.43 -14.88 9.20
CA PHE A 23 -4.69 -14.95 8.45
C PHE A 23 -5.09 -16.39 8.15
N ALA A 24 -4.16 -17.21 7.68
CA ALA A 24 -4.40 -18.62 7.39
C ALA A 24 -4.87 -19.37 8.63
N GLU A 25 -4.20 -19.19 9.76
CA GLU A 25 -4.58 -19.79 11.05
C GLU A 25 -6.00 -19.39 11.46
N LEU A 26 -6.32 -18.08 11.46
CA LEU A 26 -7.62 -17.56 11.90
C LEU A 26 -8.78 -17.97 10.96
N CYS A 27 -8.48 -18.20 9.68
CA CYS A 27 -9.47 -18.62 8.67
C CYS A 27 -9.50 -20.14 8.43
N GLY A 28 -8.69 -20.93 9.13
CA GLY A 28 -8.61 -22.38 8.92
C GLY A 28 -8.10 -22.76 7.52
N GLN A 29 -7.24 -21.92 6.92
CA GLN A 29 -6.71 -22.12 5.58
C GLN A 29 -5.34 -22.79 5.62
N GLN A 30 -5.14 -23.82 4.78
CA GLN A 30 -3.84 -24.47 4.63
C GLN A 30 -3.07 -23.82 3.49
N MET A 31 -2.03 -23.06 3.82
CA MET A 31 -1.12 -22.43 2.88
C MET A 31 0.24 -22.15 3.53
N ASP A 32 1.27 -22.05 2.72
CA ASP A 32 2.57 -21.55 3.14
C ASP A 32 2.86 -20.22 2.44
N TYR A 33 3.48 -19.29 3.17
CA TYR A 33 3.81 -17.96 2.64
C TYR A 33 5.25 -17.57 2.99
N GLY A 34 6.09 -17.52 1.97
CA GLY A 34 7.52 -17.22 2.09
C GLY A 34 7.93 -15.82 1.63
N ARG A 35 9.26 -15.63 1.57
CA ARG A 35 9.92 -14.48 0.95
C ARG A 35 10.82 -14.96 -0.18
N ARG A 36 10.91 -14.16 -1.27
CA ARG A 36 11.86 -14.39 -2.35
C ARG A 36 12.57 -13.10 -2.70
N LEU A 37 13.88 -13.08 -2.44
CA LEU A 37 14.75 -12.03 -2.95
C LEU A 37 14.92 -12.24 -4.46
N VAL A 38 14.65 -11.19 -5.22
CA VAL A 38 14.72 -11.23 -6.68
C VAL A 38 15.79 -10.27 -7.16
N PRO A 39 16.80 -10.71 -7.92
CA PRO A 39 17.76 -9.82 -8.57
C PRO A 39 17.09 -8.85 -9.55
N LEU A 40 17.67 -7.66 -9.72
CA LEU A 40 17.18 -6.71 -10.71
C LEU A 40 17.22 -7.32 -12.12
N GLY A 41 16.13 -7.16 -12.88
CA GLY A 41 16.00 -7.70 -14.23
C GLY A 41 15.60 -9.18 -14.32
N ALA A 42 15.51 -9.91 -13.18
CA ALA A 42 15.22 -11.35 -13.17
C ALA A 42 13.78 -11.69 -12.71
N PHE A 43 12.85 -10.72 -12.68
CA PHE A 43 11.54 -10.92 -12.06
C PHE A 43 10.72 -12.03 -12.77
N ALA A 44 10.66 -12.02 -14.10
CA ALA A 44 9.92 -13.03 -14.88
C ALA A 44 10.47 -14.45 -14.67
N GLU A 45 11.79 -14.58 -14.64
CA GLU A 45 12.46 -15.86 -14.40
C GLU A 45 12.16 -16.39 -13.00
N HIS A 46 12.12 -15.52 -11.98
CA HIS A 46 11.81 -15.89 -10.60
C HIS A 46 10.34 -16.29 -10.41
N ILE A 47 9.40 -15.69 -11.15
CA ILE A 47 8.00 -16.15 -11.20
C ILE A 47 7.92 -17.57 -11.78
N ALA A 48 8.61 -17.82 -12.91
CA ALA A 48 8.63 -19.15 -13.54
C ALA A 48 9.29 -20.20 -12.61
N ALA A 49 10.43 -19.86 -12.01
CA ALA A 49 11.14 -20.71 -11.06
C ALA A 49 10.28 -21.06 -9.83
N PHE A 50 9.58 -20.09 -9.26
CA PHE A 50 8.69 -20.32 -8.12
C PHE A 50 7.58 -21.34 -8.44
N ARG A 51 6.97 -21.23 -9.62
CA ARG A 51 5.93 -22.17 -10.07
C ARG A 51 6.50 -23.56 -10.34
N HIS A 52 7.68 -23.63 -10.94
CA HIS A 52 8.35 -24.90 -11.24
C HIS A 52 8.78 -25.65 -9.98
N GLU A 53 9.48 -24.97 -9.06
CA GLU A 53 9.91 -25.52 -7.77
C GLU A 53 8.75 -26.05 -6.92
N ALA A 54 7.61 -25.35 -6.95
CA ALA A 54 6.40 -25.82 -6.28
C ALA A 54 5.92 -27.15 -6.88
N ALA A 55 5.82 -27.23 -8.20
CA ALA A 55 5.37 -28.43 -8.91
C ALA A 55 6.30 -29.62 -8.68
N GLU A 56 7.62 -29.44 -8.66
CA GLU A 56 8.61 -30.50 -8.37
C GLU A 56 8.43 -31.12 -6.95
N ARG A 57 7.90 -30.32 -6.00
CA ARG A 57 7.61 -30.78 -4.63
C ARG A 57 6.21 -31.37 -4.47
N GLY A 58 5.40 -31.40 -5.52
CA GLY A 58 3.98 -31.79 -5.44
C GLY A 58 3.10 -30.73 -4.76
N ASP A 59 3.58 -29.49 -4.69
CA ASP A 59 2.87 -28.32 -4.20
C ASP A 59 2.33 -27.47 -5.36
N THR A 60 1.53 -26.44 -5.06
CA THR A 60 0.97 -25.55 -6.06
C THR A 60 1.29 -24.10 -5.73
N ALA A 61 2.04 -23.41 -6.56
CA ALA A 61 2.19 -21.96 -6.48
C ALA A 61 0.88 -21.29 -6.92
N ARG A 62 0.22 -20.57 -6.02
CA ARG A 62 -1.09 -19.93 -6.24
C ARG A 62 -1.02 -18.44 -6.48
N GLY A 63 0.04 -17.78 -6.02
CA GLY A 63 0.20 -16.34 -6.18
C GLY A 63 1.39 -15.76 -5.45
N CYS A 64 1.61 -14.48 -5.62
CA CYS A 64 2.59 -13.75 -4.83
C CYS A 64 2.20 -12.28 -4.66
N ASN A 65 2.67 -11.66 -3.56
CA ASN A 65 2.75 -10.21 -3.51
C ASN A 65 4.06 -9.74 -4.14
N VAL A 66 4.02 -8.54 -4.68
CA VAL A 66 5.16 -7.89 -5.32
C VAL A 66 5.41 -6.54 -4.66
N THR A 67 6.67 -6.33 -4.25
CA THR A 67 7.09 -5.03 -3.70
C THR A 67 8.20 -4.41 -4.54
N VAL A 68 8.75 -3.30 -4.05
CA VAL A 68 9.84 -2.59 -4.74
C VAL A 68 10.98 -3.52 -5.15
N PRO A 69 11.57 -3.34 -6.34
CA PRO A 69 11.20 -2.35 -7.37
C PRO A 69 10.28 -2.92 -8.46
N PHE A 70 9.72 -4.12 -8.32
CA PHE A 70 9.16 -4.96 -9.38
C PHE A 70 7.67 -4.75 -9.70
N LYS A 71 6.99 -3.75 -9.11
CA LYS A 71 5.55 -3.54 -9.35
C LYS A 71 5.20 -3.25 -10.82
N PHE A 72 6.11 -2.63 -11.57
CA PHE A 72 5.95 -2.39 -13.01
C PHE A 72 6.24 -3.66 -13.84
N ASP A 73 7.26 -4.43 -13.45
CA ASP A 73 7.58 -5.70 -14.10
C ASP A 73 6.43 -6.71 -13.96
N ALA A 74 5.80 -6.73 -12.77
CA ALA A 74 4.62 -7.56 -12.53
C ALA A 74 3.43 -7.17 -13.40
N ALA A 75 3.21 -5.88 -13.65
CA ALA A 75 2.17 -5.40 -14.55
C ALA A 75 2.39 -5.88 -16.00
N ALA A 76 3.66 -5.95 -16.44
CA ALA A 76 4.01 -6.39 -17.79
C ALA A 76 3.82 -7.91 -18.01
N LEU A 77 3.79 -8.72 -16.94
CA LEU A 77 3.64 -10.17 -17.04
C LEU A 77 2.17 -10.64 -17.05
N ALA A 78 1.23 -9.80 -16.64
CA ALA A 78 -0.15 -10.18 -16.43
C ALA A 78 -0.92 -10.30 -17.75
N GLN A 79 -1.71 -11.37 -17.91
CA GLN A 79 -2.69 -11.52 -18.99
C GLN A 79 -4.02 -10.83 -18.63
N HIS A 80 -4.34 -10.77 -17.34
CA HIS A 80 -5.55 -10.11 -16.83
C HIS A 80 -5.18 -9.15 -15.73
N THR A 81 -5.57 -7.89 -15.87
CA THR A 81 -5.26 -6.83 -14.92
C THR A 81 -6.53 -6.14 -14.47
N SER A 82 -6.70 -5.94 -13.16
CA SER A 82 -7.83 -5.19 -12.62
C SER A 82 -7.82 -3.72 -13.08
N GLU A 83 -8.96 -3.04 -13.06
CA GLU A 83 -9.05 -1.61 -13.43
C GLU A 83 -8.09 -0.76 -12.56
N ARG A 84 -8.08 -0.99 -11.24
CA ARG A 84 -7.21 -0.24 -10.31
C ARG A 84 -5.72 -0.47 -10.57
N ALA A 85 -5.32 -1.69 -10.92
CA ALA A 85 -3.93 -1.98 -11.27
C ALA A 85 -3.54 -1.40 -12.65
N THR A 86 -4.47 -1.39 -13.60
CA THR A 86 -4.30 -0.76 -14.93
C THR A 86 -4.10 0.75 -14.78
N LEU A 87 -4.91 1.42 -13.98
CA LEU A 87 -4.81 2.85 -13.69
C LEU A 87 -3.50 3.20 -12.97
N ALA A 88 -3.11 2.39 -12.00
CA ALA A 88 -1.86 2.54 -11.27
C ALA A 88 -0.64 2.27 -12.17
N GLN A 89 -0.76 1.45 -13.21
CA GLN A 89 0.35 0.85 -13.97
C GLN A 89 1.34 0.12 -13.05
N ALA A 90 0.86 -0.35 -11.90
CA ALA A 90 1.66 -1.00 -10.89
C ALA A 90 0.86 -2.12 -10.24
N VAL A 91 1.49 -3.26 -10.03
CA VAL A 91 0.88 -4.48 -9.49
C VAL A 91 1.61 -4.88 -8.21
N ASN A 92 0.87 -5.15 -7.14
CA ASN A 92 1.42 -5.68 -5.89
C ASN A 92 0.93 -7.09 -5.55
N THR A 93 -0.02 -7.63 -6.33
CA THR A 93 -0.63 -8.94 -6.09
C THR A 93 -0.83 -9.69 -7.39
N LEU A 94 -0.26 -10.90 -7.48
CA LEU A 94 -0.46 -11.82 -8.59
C LEU A 94 -1.21 -13.06 -8.09
N ARG A 95 -2.19 -13.53 -8.86
CA ARG A 95 -2.86 -14.82 -8.69
C ARG A 95 -2.57 -15.69 -9.90
N PHE A 96 -2.10 -16.90 -9.66
CA PHE A 96 -1.85 -17.88 -10.71
C PHE A 96 -3.09 -18.77 -10.86
N ALA A 97 -3.68 -18.73 -12.03
CA ALA A 97 -4.87 -19.53 -12.37
C ALA A 97 -4.49 -20.97 -12.81
N ASP A 98 -5.44 -21.88 -12.71
CA ASP A 98 -5.22 -23.29 -13.05
C ASP A 98 -4.94 -23.52 -14.54
N ASP A 99 -5.41 -22.60 -15.41
CA ASP A 99 -5.13 -22.59 -16.84
C ASP A 99 -3.73 -22.03 -17.19
N GLY A 100 -2.95 -21.67 -16.18
CA GLY A 100 -1.63 -21.09 -16.31
C GLY A 100 -1.59 -19.58 -16.40
N GLY A 101 -2.74 -18.91 -16.53
CA GLY A 101 -2.86 -17.45 -16.63
C GLY A 101 -2.40 -16.73 -15.35
N ILE A 102 -1.96 -15.48 -15.50
CA ILE A 102 -1.57 -14.60 -14.41
C ILE A 102 -2.57 -13.45 -14.33
N HIS A 103 -3.28 -13.37 -13.22
CA HIS A 103 -4.17 -12.28 -12.88
C HIS A 103 -3.45 -11.31 -11.94
N ALA A 104 -3.48 -10.03 -12.27
CA ALA A 104 -2.78 -8.98 -11.54
C ALA A 104 -3.74 -7.99 -10.91
N ASP A 105 -3.38 -7.56 -9.70
CA ASP A 105 -4.13 -6.56 -8.96
C ASP A 105 -3.21 -5.62 -8.19
N ASN A 106 -3.78 -4.49 -7.74
CA ASN A 106 -3.13 -3.58 -6.82
C ASN A 106 -4.02 -3.39 -5.59
N THR A 107 -3.61 -3.96 -4.47
CA THR A 107 -4.36 -3.93 -3.21
C THR A 107 -3.95 -2.78 -2.29
N ASP A 108 -2.91 -1.99 -2.64
CA ASP A 108 -2.39 -0.90 -1.80
C ASP A 108 -3.48 0.13 -1.49
N GLY A 109 -4.23 0.55 -2.50
CA GLY A 109 -5.23 1.60 -2.35
C GLY A 109 -6.43 1.16 -1.50
N ILE A 110 -6.93 -0.04 -1.71
CA ILE A 110 -7.99 -0.60 -0.85
C ILE A 110 -7.47 -0.77 0.58
N GLY A 111 -6.21 -1.16 0.75
CA GLY A 111 -5.57 -1.24 2.06
C GLY A 111 -5.56 0.11 2.78
N LEU A 112 -5.17 1.18 2.08
CA LEU A 112 -5.17 2.54 2.62
C LEU A 112 -6.59 3.02 2.97
N VAL A 113 -7.55 2.86 2.06
CA VAL A 113 -8.96 3.25 2.28
C VAL A 113 -9.53 2.53 3.50
N ASN A 114 -9.35 1.21 3.60
CA ASN A 114 -9.81 0.43 4.74
C ASN A 114 -9.15 0.85 6.06
N ASP A 115 -7.87 1.20 6.05
CA ASP A 115 -7.20 1.70 7.26
C ASP A 115 -7.76 3.06 7.68
N ILE A 116 -8.01 3.97 6.75
CA ILE A 116 -8.57 5.28 7.05
C ILE A 116 -10.03 5.14 7.54
N GLU A 117 -10.88 4.41 6.81
CA GLU A 117 -12.31 4.38 7.11
C GLU A 117 -12.66 3.46 8.29
N ARG A 118 -12.02 2.28 8.38
CA ARG A 118 -12.35 1.28 9.39
C ARG A 118 -11.51 1.42 10.65
N ASN A 119 -10.19 1.56 10.50
CA ASN A 119 -9.28 1.56 11.65
C ASN A 119 -9.09 2.96 12.25
N ALA A 120 -9.12 4.03 11.43
CA ALA A 120 -9.09 5.41 11.91
C ALA A 120 -10.50 6.00 12.09
N ALA A 121 -11.57 5.31 11.62
CA ALA A 121 -12.95 5.77 11.67
C ALA A 121 -13.18 7.15 11.02
N VAL A 122 -12.43 7.46 9.95
CA VAL A 122 -12.54 8.72 9.20
C VAL A 122 -13.17 8.42 7.84
N PRO A 123 -14.45 8.77 7.60
CA PRO A 123 -15.08 8.56 6.30
C PRO A 123 -14.44 9.46 5.24
N LEU A 124 -14.15 8.90 4.06
CA LEU A 124 -13.55 9.64 2.95
C LEU A 124 -14.58 10.36 2.07
N GLN A 125 -15.85 9.93 2.13
CA GLN A 125 -16.93 10.54 1.37
C GLN A 125 -17.03 12.07 1.62
N GLY A 126 -16.92 12.86 0.55
CA GLY A 126 -17.02 14.31 0.58
C GLY A 126 -15.80 15.04 1.13
N LYS A 127 -14.71 14.34 1.46
CA LYS A 127 -13.50 14.92 2.05
C LYS A 127 -12.56 15.51 0.99
N ALA A 128 -11.78 16.50 1.41
CA ALA A 128 -10.65 17.02 0.67
C ALA A 128 -9.36 16.31 1.08
N LEU A 129 -8.65 15.73 0.14
CA LEU A 129 -7.44 14.93 0.35
C LEU A 129 -6.22 15.56 -0.34
N LEU A 130 -5.07 15.51 0.35
CA LEU A 130 -3.77 15.76 -0.24
C LEU A 130 -2.98 14.46 -0.32
N LEU A 131 -2.53 14.11 -1.53
CA LEU A 131 -1.62 13.00 -1.78
C LEU A 131 -0.23 13.56 -2.12
N ILE A 132 0.71 13.37 -1.23
CA ILE A 132 2.10 13.81 -1.38
C ILE A 132 2.89 12.70 -2.08
N GLY A 133 3.38 12.97 -3.27
CA GLY A 133 4.08 12.03 -4.13
C GLY A 133 3.28 11.65 -5.38
N ALA A 134 4.00 11.26 -6.44
CA ALA A 134 3.43 10.77 -7.70
C ALA A 134 4.23 9.56 -8.24
N GLY A 135 4.75 8.74 -7.35
CA GLY A 135 5.41 7.45 -7.65
C GLY A 135 4.42 6.29 -7.69
N GLY A 136 4.94 5.07 -7.78
CA GLY A 136 4.13 3.84 -7.82
C GLY A 136 3.21 3.66 -6.62
N ALA A 137 3.62 4.09 -5.42
CA ALA A 137 2.79 4.05 -4.22
C ALA A 137 1.58 4.99 -4.35
N ALA A 138 1.81 6.25 -4.74
CA ALA A 138 0.73 7.22 -4.98
C ALA A 138 -0.22 6.77 -6.10
N ALA A 139 0.34 6.18 -7.17
CA ALA A 139 -0.45 5.66 -8.28
C ALA A 139 -1.39 4.53 -7.85
N GLY A 140 -0.93 3.66 -6.94
CA GLY A 140 -1.74 2.54 -6.41
C GLY A 140 -2.91 2.98 -5.53
N VAL A 141 -2.84 4.18 -4.93
CA VAL A 141 -3.85 4.61 -3.96
C VAL A 141 -4.83 5.65 -4.51
N LEU A 142 -4.48 6.39 -5.58
CA LEU A 142 -5.29 7.49 -6.08
C LEU A 142 -6.68 7.06 -6.56
N GLY A 143 -6.77 5.99 -7.37
CA GLY A 143 -8.05 5.46 -7.83
C GLY A 143 -8.99 5.10 -6.68
N PRO A 144 -8.58 4.20 -5.78
CA PRO A 144 -9.38 3.84 -4.60
C PRO A 144 -9.77 5.01 -3.69
N LEU A 145 -8.95 6.04 -3.54
CA LEU A 145 -9.32 7.23 -2.78
C LEU A 145 -10.45 8.03 -3.48
N LEU A 146 -10.44 8.09 -4.81
CA LEU A 146 -11.53 8.67 -5.59
C LEU A 146 -12.80 7.81 -5.51
N ASP A 147 -12.68 6.48 -5.62
CA ASP A 147 -13.80 5.53 -5.52
C ASP A 147 -14.46 5.56 -4.13
N ALA A 148 -13.69 5.88 -3.08
CA ALA A 148 -14.21 6.10 -1.73
C ALA A 148 -15.00 7.42 -1.56
N GLY A 149 -15.14 8.19 -2.65
CA GLY A 149 -16.03 9.38 -2.68
C GLY A 149 -15.37 10.67 -2.19
N ALA A 150 -14.05 10.78 -2.22
CA ALA A 150 -13.39 12.05 -1.97
C ALA A 150 -13.93 13.13 -2.92
N SER A 151 -14.29 14.29 -2.40
CA SER A 151 -14.82 15.38 -3.22
C SER A 151 -13.73 16.18 -3.93
N ARG A 152 -12.52 16.20 -3.37
CA ARG A 152 -11.35 16.86 -3.92
C ARG A 152 -10.10 16.08 -3.59
N VAL A 153 -9.25 15.79 -4.58
CA VAL A 153 -7.93 15.22 -4.37
C VAL A 153 -6.88 16.09 -5.05
N VAL A 154 -5.90 16.52 -4.29
CA VAL A 154 -4.71 17.22 -4.78
C VAL A 154 -3.54 16.26 -4.76
N VAL A 155 -2.88 16.06 -5.88
CA VAL A 155 -1.62 15.32 -5.99
C VAL A 155 -0.48 16.31 -6.04
N ALA A 156 0.40 16.30 -5.04
CA ALA A 156 1.55 17.20 -4.97
C ALA A 156 2.87 16.42 -5.13
N ASN A 157 3.75 16.88 -6.02
CA ASN A 157 5.02 16.22 -6.23
C ASN A 157 6.15 17.18 -6.57
N ARG A 158 7.39 16.85 -6.15
CA ARG A 158 8.60 17.63 -6.49
C ARG A 158 8.75 17.86 -8.00
N THR A 159 8.50 16.83 -8.79
CA THR A 159 8.44 16.93 -10.26
C THR A 159 6.97 17.00 -10.67
N VAL A 160 6.45 18.22 -10.85
CA VAL A 160 5.02 18.48 -11.13
C VAL A 160 4.51 17.69 -12.32
N GLY A 161 5.31 17.52 -13.38
CA GLY A 161 4.94 16.73 -14.55
C GLY A 161 4.51 15.29 -14.24
N LYS A 162 5.07 14.66 -13.19
CA LYS A 162 4.63 13.33 -12.72
C LYS A 162 3.26 13.38 -12.07
N ALA A 163 2.96 14.43 -11.30
CA ALA A 163 1.63 14.63 -10.71
C ALA A 163 0.58 14.89 -11.81
N VAL A 164 0.89 15.72 -12.78
CA VAL A 164 0.03 15.99 -13.95
C VAL A 164 -0.29 14.71 -14.72
N GLU A 165 0.70 13.87 -14.98
CA GLU A 165 0.49 12.60 -15.67
C GLU A 165 -0.38 11.62 -14.85
N LEU A 166 -0.16 11.55 -13.53
CA LEU A 166 -0.98 10.74 -12.64
C LEU A 166 -2.43 11.22 -12.60
N VAL A 167 -2.66 12.52 -12.47
CA VAL A 167 -3.98 13.17 -12.53
C VAL A 167 -4.66 12.89 -13.89
N ARG A 168 -3.95 13.06 -15.00
CA ARG A 168 -4.49 12.80 -16.33
C ARG A 168 -4.99 11.35 -16.49
N ARG A 169 -4.25 10.36 -15.99
CA ARG A 169 -4.66 8.94 -16.04
C ARG A 169 -5.92 8.66 -15.23
N HIS A 170 -6.14 9.37 -14.13
CA HIS A 170 -7.28 9.17 -13.24
C HIS A 170 -8.45 10.11 -13.50
N ALA A 171 -8.36 10.99 -14.51
CA ALA A 171 -9.39 11.99 -14.80
C ALA A 171 -10.79 11.40 -15.04
N ALA A 172 -10.87 10.26 -15.73
CA ALA A 172 -12.14 9.57 -15.95
C ALA A 172 -12.77 9.03 -14.65
N VAL A 173 -11.95 8.54 -13.72
CA VAL A 173 -12.43 8.10 -12.40
C VAL A 173 -12.93 9.30 -11.60
N ALA A 174 -12.14 10.38 -11.54
CA ALA A 174 -12.55 11.61 -10.86
C ALA A 174 -13.89 12.14 -11.39
N LEU A 175 -14.07 12.15 -12.71
CA LEU A 175 -15.30 12.59 -13.36
C LEU A 175 -16.50 11.69 -12.97
N ARG A 176 -16.33 10.37 -12.94
CA ARG A 176 -17.38 9.41 -12.52
C ARG A 176 -17.92 9.71 -11.12
N HIS A 177 -17.02 10.14 -10.22
CA HIS A 177 -17.35 10.45 -8.82
C HIS A 177 -17.64 11.93 -8.54
N GLY A 178 -17.58 12.80 -9.56
CA GLY A 178 -17.76 14.24 -9.41
C GLY A 178 -16.68 14.90 -8.55
N ALA A 179 -15.50 14.30 -8.47
CA ALA A 179 -14.39 14.77 -7.67
C ALA A 179 -13.52 15.79 -8.42
N ALA A 180 -13.09 16.86 -7.74
CA ALA A 180 -12.03 17.73 -8.24
C ALA A 180 -10.68 17.04 -8.08
N LEU A 181 -9.91 16.91 -9.17
CA LEU A 181 -8.61 16.26 -9.17
C LEU A 181 -7.57 17.21 -9.76
N GLU A 182 -6.55 17.56 -8.97
CA GLU A 182 -5.59 18.62 -9.28
C GLU A 182 -4.14 18.15 -9.08
N ALA A 183 -3.21 18.74 -9.83
CA ALA A 183 -1.77 18.51 -9.69
C ALA A 183 -1.05 19.80 -9.33
N TRP A 184 -0.15 19.76 -8.32
CA TRP A 184 0.56 20.93 -7.82
C TRP A 184 2.03 20.62 -7.50
N ALA A 185 2.85 21.69 -7.43
CA ALA A 185 4.17 21.61 -6.81
C ALA A 185 4.03 21.49 -5.28
N LEU A 186 5.02 20.93 -4.62
CA LEU A 186 4.98 20.70 -3.17
C LEU A 186 4.87 21.98 -2.34
N ASP A 187 5.48 23.06 -2.82
CA ASP A 187 5.52 24.38 -2.18
C ASP A 187 4.32 25.28 -2.56
N GLU A 188 3.52 24.88 -3.54
CA GLU A 188 2.39 25.65 -4.07
C GLU A 188 1.01 25.04 -3.74
N VAL A 189 0.96 24.01 -2.89
CA VAL A 189 -0.30 23.30 -2.55
C VAL A 189 -1.33 24.25 -1.95
N PRO A 190 -2.52 24.42 -2.60
CA PRO A 190 -3.51 25.40 -2.17
C PRO A 190 -4.47 24.87 -1.13
N GLY A 191 -4.69 25.63 -0.05
CA GLY A 191 -5.72 25.36 0.95
C GLY A 191 -5.32 24.34 2.01
N SER A 192 -6.33 23.77 2.69
CA SER A 192 -6.15 22.77 3.73
C SER A 192 -7.03 21.55 3.48
N PHE A 193 -6.63 20.40 4.03
CA PHE A 193 -7.18 19.09 3.72
C PHE A 193 -7.66 18.36 4.98
N ASP A 194 -8.72 17.58 4.84
CA ASP A 194 -9.23 16.70 5.89
C ASP A 194 -8.30 15.50 6.12
N VAL A 195 -7.69 15.02 5.02
CA VAL A 195 -6.75 13.89 5.04
C VAL A 195 -5.51 14.24 4.22
N VAL A 196 -4.34 14.04 4.80
CA VAL A 196 -3.04 14.18 4.12
C VAL A 196 -2.34 12.84 4.10
N VAL A 197 -2.01 12.34 2.92
CA VAL A 197 -1.33 11.04 2.72
C VAL A 197 0.08 11.30 2.19
N ASN A 198 1.10 10.84 2.92
CA ASN A 198 2.47 10.85 2.44
C ASN A 198 2.80 9.52 1.74
N ALA A 199 2.89 9.55 0.42
CA ALA A 199 3.27 8.41 -0.44
C ALA A 199 4.71 8.54 -0.98
N THR A 200 5.56 9.33 -0.34
CA THR A 200 6.95 9.52 -0.73
C THR A 200 7.89 8.64 0.09
N ALA A 201 9.11 8.44 -0.42
CA ALA A 201 10.18 7.79 0.32
C ALA A 201 11.00 8.76 1.22
N SER A 202 10.59 10.04 1.33
CA SER A 202 11.30 11.06 2.14
C SER A 202 11.40 10.65 3.61
N SER A 203 10.37 10.01 4.15
CA SER A 203 10.38 9.48 5.51
C SER A 203 11.49 8.43 5.75
N LEU A 204 11.84 7.62 4.75
CA LEU A 204 12.95 6.66 4.83
C LEU A 204 14.32 7.35 4.92
N ALA A 205 14.46 8.49 4.25
CA ALA A 205 15.69 9.29 4.27
C ALA A 205 15.81 10.18 5.52
N GLY A 206 14.75 10.29 6.32
CA GLY A 206 14.69 11.23 7.44
C GLY A 206 14.57 12.69 7.00
N ASP A 207 14.17 12.93 5.77
CA ASP A 207 13.98 14.27 5.22
C ASP A 207 12.79 14.98 5.89
N ALA A 208 12.82 16.31 5.91
CA ALA A 208 11.70 17.12 6.36
C ALA A 208 10.46 16.88 5.47
N VAL A 209 9.27 17.02 6.06
CA VAL A 209 8.01 16.93 5.32
C VAL A 209 7.97 18.02 4.24
N PRO A 210 7.78 17.65 2.97
CA PRO A 210 8.07 18.57 1.86
C PRO A 210 6.93 19.55 1.54
N VAL A 211 5.95 19.72 2.43
CA VAL A 211 4.83 20.65 2.28
C VAL A 211 4.69 21.54 3.50
N ASN A 212 4.08 22.72 3.32
CA ASN A 212 3.79 23.61 4.44
C ASN A 212 2.72 23.01 5.37
N ALA A 213 2.86 23.22 6.68
CA ALA A 213 1.90 22.70 7.66
C ALA A 213 0.49 23.28 7.53
N SER A 214 0.31 24.40 6.85
CA SER A 214 -1.01 24.98 6.55
C SER A 214 -1.91 24.06 5.71
N VAL A 215 -1.36 23.02 5.09
CA VAL A 215 -2.15 22.00 4.39
C VAL A 215 -2.93 21.10 5.34
N LEU A 216 -2.53 21.03 6.63
CA LEU A 216 -3.25 20.27 7.65
C LEU A 216 -4.45 21.09 8.16
N ARG A 217 -5.64 20.52 8.04
CA ARG A 217 -6.81 21.04 8.75
C ARG A 217 -6.70 20.68 10.23
N PRO A 218 -6.99 21.59 11.17
CA PRO A 218 -7.02 21.25 12.59
C PRO A 218 -7.95 20.05 12.86
N GLY A 219 -7.45 19.03 13.56
CA GLY A 219 -8.15 17.78 13.79
C GLY A 219 -8.24 16.84 12.56
N GLY A 220 -7.61 17.20 11.45
CA GLY A 220 -7.51 16.35 10.27
C GLY A 220 -6.65 15.11 10.50
N LEU A 221 -6.68 14.18 9.56
CA LEU A 221 -5.90 12.95 9.59
C LEU A 221 -4.65 13.09 8.70
N ALA A 222 -3.49 12.71 9.21
CA ALA A 222 -2.25 12.60 8.44
C ALA A 222 -1.74 11.16 8.47
N VAL A 223 -1.57 10.55 7.30
CA VAL A 223 -1.14 9.15 7.15
C VAL A 223 0.18 9.09 6.40
N ASP A 224 1.20 8.48 6.99
CA ASP A 224 2.39 8.07 6.26
C ASP A 224 2.22 6.65 5.74
N MET A 225 2.50 6.39 4.47
CA MET A 225 2.46 5.03 3.93
C MET A 225 3.65 4.16 4.39
N MET A 226 4.69 4.79 4.99
CA MET A 226 5.73 4.09 5.74
C MET A 226 5.24 3.79 7.16
N TYR A 227 5.84 2.79 7.83
CA TYR A 227 5.49 2.42 9.21
C TYR A 227 6.74 2.27 10.09
N GLY A 228 6.51 2.28 11.40
CA GLY A 228 7.57 2.16 12.40
C GLY A 228 8.49 3.37 12.41
N PRO A 229 9.82 3.19 12.65
CA PRO A 229 10.75 4.32 12.77
C PRO A 229 10.79 5.24 11.54
N ALA A 230 10.55 4.72 10.35
CA ALA A 230 10.54 5.52 9.13
C ALA A 230 9.43 6.57 9.11
N ALA A 231 8.26 6.28 9.68
CA ALA A 231 7.14 7.23 9.73
C ALA A 231 7.26 8.26 10.87
N ALA A 232 8.19 8.10 11.80
CA ALA A 232 8.22 8.89 13.05
C ALA A 232 8.32 10.40 12.80
N GLY A 233 9.14 10.84 11.84
CA GLY A 233 9.30 12.25 11.49
C GLY A 233 8.01 12.88 10.96
N PHE A 234 7.31 12.21 10.05
CA PHE A 234 6.03 12.67 9.52
C PHE A 234 4.94 12.71 10.60
N MET A 235 4.87 11.67 11.43
CA MET A 235 3.91 11.62 12.53
C MET A 235 4.13 12.76 13.53
N ALA A 236 5.36 12.97 13.96
CA ALA A 236 5.70 14.06 14.88
C ALA A 236 5.37 15.44 14.27
N TRP A 237 5.65 15.65 13.00
CA TRP A 237 5.28 16.87 12.28
C TRP A 237 3.76 17.07 12.26
N ALA A 238 2.98 16.04 11.97
CA ALA A 238 1.53 16.14 11.92
C ALA A 238 0.92 16.46 13.29
N GLU A 239 1.37 15.77 14.34
CA GLU A 239 0.93 15.99 15.73
C GLU A 239 1.27 17.41 16.22
N ALA A 240 2.48 17.90 15.93
CA ALA A 240 2.92 19.25 16.28
C ALA A 240 2.06 20.34 15.62
N HIS A 241 1.35 20.03 14.56
CA HIS A 241 0.46 20.96 13.85
C HIS A 241 -1.05 20.62 14.02
N GLY A 242 -1.39 19.83 15.04
CA GLY A 242 -2.77 19.59 15.46
C GLY A 242 -3.56 18.59 14.63
N ALA A 243 -2.88 17.75 13.85
CA ALA A 243 -3.50 16.65 13.13
C ALA A 243 -3.37 15.33 13.92
N THR A 244 -4.29 14.39 13.66
CA THR A 244 -4.14 13.00 14.12
C THR A 244 -3.19 12.27 13.16
N ALA A 245 -2.09 11.73 13.69
CA ALA A 245 -1.09 11.04 12.88
C ALA A 245 -1.27 9.53 12.89
N ARG A 246 -1.03 8.88 11.74
CA ARG A 246 -1.00 7.43 11.58
C ARG A 246 0.17 6.99 10.70
N ASP A 247 0.74 5.84 11.05
CA ASP A 247 1.70 5.14 10.20
C ASP A 247 1.00 4.14 9.25
N GLY A 248 1.71 3.64 8.26
CA GLY A 248 1.21 2.74 7.23
C GLY A 248 1.02 1.28 7.66
N LEU A 249 1.15 0.95 8.95
CA LEU A 249 0.99 -0.45 9.40
C LEU A 249 -0.43 -0.96 9.16
N GLY A 250 -1.44 -0.12 9.38
CA GLY A 250 -2.82 -0.48 9.11
C GLY A 250 -3.04 -0.75 7.62
N MET A 251 -2.55 0.12 6.76
CA MET A 251 -2.56 -0.09 5.30
C MET A 251 -1.86 -1.40 4.92
N LEU A 252 -0.71 -1.72 5.52
CA LEU A 252 0.02 -2.96 5.26
C LEU A 252 -0.82 -4.21 5.57
N VAL A 253 -1.53 -4.21 6.68
CA VAL A 253 -2.38 -5.35 7.07
C VAL A 253 -3.64 -5.43 6.20
N GLU A 254 -4.29 -4.32 5.92
CA GLU A 254 -5.51 -4.29 5.11
C GLU A 254 -5.26 -4.67 3.63
N GLN A 255 -4.14 -4.24 3.01
CA GLN A 255 -3.78 -4.66 1.66
C GLN A 255 -3.46 -6.16 1.60
N ALA A 256 -2.86 -6.71 2.67
CA ALA A 256 -2.61 -8.14 2.77
C ALA A 256 -3.92 -8.93 2.96
N ALA A 257 -4.89 -8.38 3.69
CA ALA A 257 -6.22 -8.98 3.83
C ALA A 257 -6.97 -9.02 2.49
N GLU A 258 -6.86 -7.97 1.68
CA GLU A 258 -7.40 -7.94 0.31
C GLU A 258 -6.73 -8.98 -0.59
N ALA A 259 -5.40 -9.08 -0.57
CA ALA A 259 -4.67 -10.09 -1.32
C ALA A 259 -5.07 -11.52 -0.89
N PHE A 260 -5.21 -11.76 0.42
CA PHE A 260 -5.67 -13.03 0.96
C PHE A 260 -7.07 -13.40 0.46
N GLU A 261 -8.00 -12.44 0.44
CA GLU A 261 -9.36 -12.63 -0.07
C GLU A 261 -9.37 -12.95 -1.58
N ILE A 262 -8.54 -12.26 -2.38
CA ILE A 262 -8.35 -12.55 -3.82
C ILE A 262 -7.90 -14.00 -4.03
N TRP A 263 -7.02 -14.52 -3.19
CA TRP A 263 -6.47 -15.87 -3.33
C TRP A 263 -7.34 -16.96 -2.74
N ARG A 264 -7.98 -16.68 -1.59
CA ARG A 264 -8.65 -17.70 -0.76
C ARG A 264 -10.17 -17.58 -0.75
N GLY A 265 -10.72 -16.48 -1.27
CA GLY A 265 -12.17 -16.25 -1.30
C GLY A 265 -12.80 -15.97 0.08
N VAL A 266 -11.98 -15.70 1.11
CA VAL A 266 -12.44 -15.40 2.46
C VAL A 266 -11.73 -14.16 3.00
N ARG A 267 -12.49 -13.21 3.55
CA ARG A 267 -11.95 -12.02 4.20
C ARG A 267 -11.43 -12.35 5.59
N PRO A 268 -10.12 -12.17 5.86
CA PRO A 268 -9.58 -12.45 7.19
C PRO A 268 -9.88 -11.32 8.18
N PRO A 269 -9.83 -11.59 9.51
CA PRO A 269 -10.05 -10.59 10.55
C PRO A 269 -8.85 -9.65 10.70
N SER A 270 -8.70 -8.70 9.77
CA SER A 270 -7.55 -7.79 9.66
C SER A 270 -7.32 -6.94 10.90
N ALA A 271 -8.38 -6.44 11.55
CA ALA A 271 -8.28 -5.62 12.75
C ALA A 271 -7.60 -6.35 13.92
N GLN A 272 -7.90 -7.64 14.11
CA GLN A 272 -7.24 -8.47 15.13
C GLN A 272 -5.74 -8.60 14.84
N VAL A 273 -5.38 -8.93 13.58
CA VAL A 273 -3.98 -9.10 13.19
C VAL A 273 -3.21 -7.79 13.27
N LEU A 274 -3.83 -6.67 12.92
CA LEU A 274 -3.24 -5.33 13.10
C LEU A 274 -2.90 -5.07 14.58
N ALA A 275 -3.82 -5.36 15.50
CA ALA A 275 -3.59 -5.19 16.93
C ALA A 275 -2.44 -6.07 17.43
N GLU A 276 -2.39 -7.34 17.00
CA GLU A 276 -1.31 -8.27 17.34
C GLU A 276 0.06 -7.78 16.84
N ILE A 277 0.15 -7.33 15.57
CA ILE A 277 1.41 -6.83 15.01
C ILE A 277 1.85 -5.52 15.68
N ARG A 278 0.92 -4.61 16.02
CA ARG A 278 1.26 -3.40 16.78
C ARG A 278 1.84 -3.73 18.16
N ALA A 279 1.26 -4.68 18.87
CA ALA A 279 1.75 -5.14 20.17
C ALA A 279 3.16 -5.77 20.06
N GLU A 280 3.39 -6.62 19.04
CA GLU A 280 4.71 -7.20 18.75
C GLU A 280 5.77 -6.10 18.50
N LEU A 281 5.43 -5.08 17.70
CA LEU A 281 6.33 -3.97 17.39
C LEU A 281 6.64 -3.11 18.61
N ALA A 282 5.64 -2.83 19.44
CA ALA A 282 5.82 -2.07 20.68
C ALA A 282 6.74 -2.82 21.66
N ALA A 283 6.55 -4.13 21.82
CA ALA A 283 7.42 -4.96 22.67
C ALA A 283 8.87 -4.99 22.18
N LEU A 284 9.09 -5.11 20.85
CA LEU A 284 10.43 -5.07 20.26
C LEU A 284 11.10 -3.69 20.45
N ALA A 285 10.35 -2.61 20.36
CA ALA A 285 10.86 -1.25 20.58
C ALA A 285 11.24 -1.04 22.07
N ALA A 286 10.42 -1.54 23.00
CA ALA A 286 10.71 -1.48 24.43
C ALA A 286 11.98 -2.27 24.81
N ALA A 287 12.16 -3.46 24.22
CA ALA A 287 13.33 -4.31 24.47
C ALA A 287 14.67 -3.71 23.96
N LYS A 288 14.60 -2.79 22.97
CA LYS A 288 15.79 -2.12 22.41
C LYS A 288 16.17 -0.83 23.15
N ARG A 289 15.37 -0.35 24.10
CA ARG A 289 15.72 0.81 24.94
C ARG A 289 16.76 0.35 25.96
N PRO A 290 17.96 0.97 26.04
CA PRO A 290 18.89 0.67 27.10
C PRO A 290 18.22 0.95 28.45
N ALA A 291 18.49 0.08 29.44
CA ALA A 291 18.08 0.36 30.81
C ALA A 291 18.71 1.71 31.26
N ALA A 292 17.86 2.63 31.68
CA ALA A 292 18.28 3.96 32.14
C ALA A 292 19.09 3.88 33.43
#